data_3478403831ea17c10f8d908cb16fdb83
#
_entry.id   3478403831ea17c10f8d908cb16fdb83
#
_cell.length_a   1.000
_cell.length_b   1.000
_cell.length_c   1.000
_cell.angle_alpha   90.00
_cell.angle_beta   90.00
_cell.angle_gamma   90.00
#
_symmetry.space_group_name_H-M   'P 1'
#
loop_
_entity.id
_entity.type
_entity.pdbx_description
1 polymer ?
#
loop_
_entity_poly.entity_id
_entity_poly.type
_entity_poly.pdbx_seq_one_letter_code
_entity_poly.pdbx_strand_id
1 'polypeptide(L)'
;MYEGIKLWDKDVVRYLNSDHVPVYHPVEEFLYDLPHWDGKDHIRDLAERVPCDNPHWGQLFRRWFLSTVAHWRGVDKNHANSTSPILIGPQAYRKSTFCRLILPPCLQAYYTDSIDFSRKRDAELYLNRFLLINMDEFDQIGVNQQSFLKHILQKPVVNTRRPNASAVESLRRYASFIGTSNHKDLLTDTSGSRRFIGVEVTGVIDVVRPIDYEQLYAQAMTALYKNERYWFDEEEEAIMTESNQEFEQSPAIEQLFQVYYRAAADEEAGEWLLAADLLQRIQKASKMKFSPRQVSYLGRILQKLGVKSYR
;
A
#
# COMPACT_ATOMS: atom_id res chain seq x y z
N MET A 1 -46.09 -24.29 21.61
CA MET A 1 -46.68 -24.15 20.27
C MET A 1 -45.93 -23.08 19.54
N TYR A 2 -45.09 -23.46 18.59
CA TYR A 2 -44.48 -22.49 17.68
C TYR A 2 -45.57 -22.11 16.68
N GLU A 3 -46.14 -20.93 16.79
CA GLU A 3 -46.96 -20.36 15.73
C GLU A 3 -46.02 -20.05 14.56
N GLY A 4 -46.02 -20.90 13.54
CA GLY A 4 -45.25 -20.76 12.34
C GLY A 4 -45.72 -19.53 11.55
N ILE A 5 -45.07 -18.39 11.72
CA ILE A 5 -45.28 -17.23 10.87
C ILE A 5 -44.77 -17.60 9.48
N LYS A 6 -45.64 -17.65 8.50
CA LYS A 6 -45.28 -17.83 7.10
C LYS A 6 -44.63 -16.53 6.60
N LEU A 7 -43.33 -16.41 6.76
CA LEU A 7 -42.52 -15.31 6.19
C LEU A 7 -41.88 -15.78 4.90
N TRP A 8 -41.94 -14.94 3.88
CA TRP A 8 -41.18 -15.12 2.66
C TRP A 8 -39.76 -14.55 2.87
N ASP A 9 -38.76 -15.08 2.20
CA ASP A 9 -37.38 -14.57 2.25
C ASP A 9 -37.30 -13.05 2.03
N LYS A 10 -38.19 -12.53 1.16
CA LYS A 10 -38.33 -11.09 0.90
C LYS A 10 -38.75 -10.27 2.13
N ASP A 11 -39.62 -10.85 2.98
CA ASP A 11 -40.09 -10.15 4.18
C ASP A 11 -39.02 -10.15 5.26
N VAL A 12 -38.24 -11.23 5.37
CA VAL A 12 -37.06 -11.30 6.25
C VAL A 12 -36.02 -10.27 5.83
N VAL A 13 -35.68 -10.20 4.54
CA VAL A 13 -34.73 -9.20 3.99
C VAL A 13 -35.24 -7.79 4.24
N ARG A 14 -36.55 -7.52 4.03
CA ARG A 14 -37.14 -6.20 4.29
C ARG A 14 -37.06 -5.84 5.77
N TYR A 15 -37.34 -6.77 6.68
CA TYR A 15 -37.20 -6.53 8.11
C TYR A 15 -35.76 -6.27 8.53
N LEU A 16 -34.81 -7.08 8.05
CA LEU A 16 -33.39 -6.90 8.33
C LEU A 16 -32.82 -5.55 7.83
N ASN A 17 -33.43 -5.00 6.76
CA ASN A 17 -33.04 -3.70 6.21
C ASN A 17 -33.92 -2.54 6.72
N SER A 18 -34.77 -2.77 7.72
CA SER A 18 -35.63 -1.75 8.32
C SER A 18 -34.96 -1.09 9.53
N ASP A 19 -35.49 0.08 9.92
CA ASP A 19 -35.04 0.81 11.12
C ASP A 19 -35.35 0.08 12.44
N HIS A 20 -36.04 -1.07 12.38
CA HIS A 20 -36.33 -1.91 13.56
C HIS A 20 -35.16 -2.79 13.98
N VAL A 21 -34.17 -2.99 13.09
CA VAL A 21 -32.96 -3.77 13.40
C VAL A 21 -31.84 -2.79 13.74
N PRO A 22 -31.28 -2.88 14.96
CA PRO A 22 -30.15 -2.05 15.33
C PRO A 22 -28.98 -2.24 14.36
N VAL A 23 -28.42 -1.13 13.88
CA VAL A 23 -27.23 -1.19 13.04
C VAL A 23 -26.03 -1.52 13.94
N TYR A 24 -25.44 -2.68 13.70
CA TYR A 24 -24.20 -3.09 14.34
C TYR A 24 -23.01 -2.69 13.48
N HIS A 25 -22.11 -1.86 14.03
CA HIS A 25 -20.89 -1.47 13.36
C HIS A 25 -19.67 -1.90 14.20
N PRO A 26 -19.03 -3.04 13.87
CA PRO A 26 -18.02 -3.67 14.73
C PRO A 26 -16.83 -2.77 15.04
N VAL A 27 -16.46 -1.89 14.11
CA VAL A 27 -15.35 -0.93 14.31
C VAL A 27 -15.76 0.18 15.27
N GLU A 28 -16.97 0.73 15.12
CA GLU A 28 -17.46 1.81 15.98
C GLU A 28 -17.64 1.29 17.40
N GLU A 29 -18.17 0.07 17.58
CA GLU A 29 -18.29 -0.57 18.88
C GLU A 29 -16.91 -0.77 19.53
N PHE A 30 -15.96 -1.38 18.80
CA PHE A 30 -14.61 -1.56 19.30
C PHE A 30 -13.95 -0.24 19.72
N LEU A 31 -14.06 0.81 18.88
CA LEU A 31 -13.43 2.11 19.16
C LEU A 31 -14.17 2.89 20.26
N TYR A 32 -15.47 2.63 20.49
CA TYR A 32 -16.26 3.27 21.53
C TYR A 32 -15.93 2.73 22.93
N ASP A 33 -15.68 1.43 23.02
CA ASP A 33 -15.43 0.73 24.28
C ASP A 33 -13.96 0.82 24.76
N LEU A 34 -13.10 1.57 24.06
CA LEU A 34 -11.69 1.70 24.42
C LEU A 34 -11.52 2.44 25.77
N PRO A 35 -10.61 1.97 26.63
CA PRO A 35 -10.26 2.64 27.85
C PRO A 35 -9.52 3.97 27.59
N HIS A 36 -9.31 4.74 28.65
CA HIS A 36 -8.39 5.86 28.58
C HIS A 36 -6.96 5.38 28.27
N TRP A 37 -6.27 6.11 27.39
CA TRP A 37 -4.88 5.81 27.07
C TRP A 37 -3.98 5.98 28.31
N ASP A 38 -3.13 5.00 28.55
CA ASP A 38 -2.21 4.92 29.72
C ASP A 38 -0.97 5.84 29.62
N GLY A 39 -0.80 6.53 28.51
CA GLY A 39 0.33 7.45 28.26
C GLY A 39 1.57 6.80 27.65
N LYS A 40 1.60 5.46 27.46
CA LYS A 40 2.73 4.78 26.82
C LYS A 40 2.62 4.81 25.30
N ASP A 41 3.75 4.69 24.62
CA ASP A 41 3.78 4.70 23.14
C ASP A 41 3.66 3.30 22.54
N HIS A 42 2.44 2.77 22.58
CA HIS A 42 2.10 1.44 22.03
C HIS A 42 2.25 1.36 20.51
N ILE A 43 2.05 2.47 19.79
CA ILE A 43 2.23 2.51 18.33
C ILE A 43 3.71 2.33 17.99
N ARG A 44 4.59 3.01 18.71
CA ARG A 44 6.03 2.85 18.57
C ARG A 44 6.47 1.43 18.94
N ASP A 45 5.95 0.90 20.02
CA ASP A 45 6.21 -0.47 20.48
C ASP A 45 5.85 -1.51 19.42
N LEU A 46 4.74 -1.28 18.70
CA LEU A 46 4.32 -2.13 17.58
C LEU A 46 5.27 -1.98 16.38
N ALA A 47 5.68 -0.75 16.04
CA ALA A 47 6.62 -0.50 14.95
C ALA A 47 7.99 -1.15 15.21
N GLU A 48 8.52 -1.04 16.43
CA GLU A 48 9.82 -1.57 16.85
C GLU A 48 9.90 -3.11 16.87
N ARG A 49 8.76 -3.81 16.69
CA ARG A 49 8.76 -5.27 16.48
C ARG A 49 9.37 -5.67 15.14
N VAL A 50 9.40 -4.74 14.18
CA VAL A 50 10.00 -4.93 12.86
C VAL A 50 11.46 -4.46 12.91
N PRO A 51 12.44 -5.38 12.98
CA PRO A 51 13.84 -5.00 12.92
C PRO A 51 14.18 -4.50 11.52
N CYS A 52 14.58 -3.24 11.41
CA CYS A 52 14.93 -2.59 10.13
C CYS A 52 15.95 -1.48 10.37
N ASP A 53 16.67 -1.11 9.32
CA ASP A 53 17.67 -0.03 9.36
C ASP A 53 17.12 1.33 8.94
N ASN A 54 15.84 1.42 8.59
CA ASN A 54 15.20 2.70 8.24
C ASN A 54 14.98 3.56 9.50
N PRO A 55 15.72 4.68 9.68
CA PRO A 55 15.62 5.52 10.88
C PRO A 55 14.25 6.21 10.99
N HIS A 56 13.52 6.35 9.89
CA HIS A 56 12.23 7.01 9.83
C HIS A 56 11.05 6.04 10.01
N TRP A 57 11.31 4.72 10.11
CA TRP A 57 10.25 3.72 10.17
C TRP A 57 9.20 3.98 11.26
N GLY A 58 9.62 4.24 12.48
CA GLY A 58 8.69 4.47 13.60
C GLY A 58 7.76 5.67 13.36
N GLN A 59 8.28 6.77 12.81
CA GLN A 59 7.52 7.96 12.47
C GLN A 59 6.52 7.70 11.33
N LEU A 60 6.99 7.09 10.25
CA LEU A 60 6.17 6.79 9.07
C LEU A 60 5.09 5.75 9.40
N PHE A 61 5.41 4.74 10.22
CA PHE A 61 4.44 3.76 10.70
C PHE A 61 3.36 4.41 11.56
N ARG A 62 3.75 5.29 12.51
CA ARG A 62 2.79 6.04 13.32
C ARG A 62 1.83 6.84 12.44
N ARG A 63 2.34 7.54 11.43
CA ARG A 63 1.53 8.33 10.49
C ARG A 63 0.54 7.46 9.74
N TRP A 64 1.01 6.36 9.18
CA TRP A 64 0.17 5.39 8.48
C TRP A 64 -0.89 4.76 9.40
N PHE A 65 -0.51 4.39 10.63
CA PHE A 65 -1.43 3.79 11.60
C PHE A 65 -2.54 4.77 12.03
N LEU A 66 -2.19 6.01 12.32
CA LEU A 66 -3.17 7.06 12.62
C LEU A 66 -4.11 7.31 11.44
N SER A 67 -3.58 7.35 10.21
CA SER A 67 -4.40 7.45 9.01
C SER A 67 -5.37 6.28 8.87
N THR A 68 -4.93 5.06 9.17
CA THR A 68 -5.77 3.87 9.17
C THR A 68 -6.96 4.02 10.13
N VAL A 69 -6.72 4.40 11.37
CA VAL A 69 -7.77 4.59 12.39
C VAL A 69 -8.68 5.77 12.04
N ALA A 70 -8.14 6.85 11.49
CA ALA A 70 -8.92 7.99 11.03
C ALA A 70 -9.93 7.61 9.94
N HIS A 71 -9.53 6.74 9.00
CA HIS A 71 -10.42 6.22 7.96
C HIS A 71 -11.49 5.29 8.53
N TRP A 72 -11.17 4.48 9.52
CA TRP A 72 -12.17 3.64 10.21
C TRP A 72 -13.24 4.48 10.89
N ARG A 73 -12.87 5.61 11.46
CA ARG A 73 -13.81 6.57 12.06
C ARG A 73 -14.60 7.39 11.03
N GLY A 74 -14.15 7.44 9.77
CA GLY A 74 -14.71 8.31 8.74
C GLY A 74 -14.54 9.79 9.00
N VAL A 75 -13.47 10.16 9.67
CA VAL A 75 -13.09 11.56 9.94
C VAL A 75 -12.80 12.28 8.63
N ASP A 76 -12.16 11.59 7.70
CA ASP A 76 -11.81 12.15 6.39
C ASP A 76 -12.60 11.47 5.26
N LYS A 77 -13.37 12.27 4.54
CA LYS A 77 -14.12 11.84 3.34
C LYS A 77 -13.48 12.32 2.04
N ASN A 78 -12.48 13.20 2.13
CA ASN A 78 -11.88 13.84 0.96
C ASN A 78 -10.56 13.20 0.57
N HIS A 79 -9.84 12.63 1.53
CA HIS A 79 -8.55 12.00 1.31
C HIS A 79 -8.61 10.51 1.63
N ALA A 80 -7.77 9.74 0.97
CA ALA A 80 -7.58 8.32 1.26
C ALA A 80 -6.28 8.12 2.03
N ASN A 81 -6.18 7.02 2.82
CA ASN A 81 -4.88 6.53 3.24
C ASN A 81 -4.17 5.97 2.01
N SER A 82 -3.47 6.84 1.28
CA SER A 82 -2.87 6.53 -0.02
C SER A 82 -1.48 5.92 0.09
N THR A 83 -0.92 5.85 1.30
CA THR A 83 0.40 5.30 1.58
C THR A 83 0.29 3.94 2.22
N SER A 84 1.21 3.03 1.88
CA SER A 84 1.20 1.64 2.31
C SER A 84 2.61 1.18 2.69
N PRO A 85 2.84 0.67 3.90
CA PRO A 85 4.08 0.00 4.24
C PRO A 85 4.25 -1.29 3.43
N ILE A 86 5.48 -1.54 2.96
CA ILE A 86 5.87 -2.79 2.30
C ILE A 86 7.06 -3.38 3.06
N LEU A 87 6.84 -4.51 3.71
CA LEU A 87 7.89 -5.23 4.45
C LEU A 87 8.66 -6.14 3.50
N ILE A 88 9.94 -5.85 3.29
CA ILE A 88 10.80 -6.49 2.29
C ILE A 88 11.84 -7.33 3.03
N GLY A 89 12.02 -8.59 2.66
CA GLY A 89 13.04 -9.44 3.27
C GLY A 89 12.81 -10.92 3.06
N PRO A 90 13.73 -11.78 3.51
CA PRO A 90 13.66 -13.22 3.32
C PRO A 90 12.36 -13.86 3.81
N GLN A 91 12.05 -15.03 3.28
CA GLN A 91 10.99 -15.87 3.82
C GLN A 91 11.26 -16.22 5.29
N ALA A 92 10.21 -16.62 6.01
CA ALA A 92 10.25 -16.96 7.43
C ALA A 92 10.52 -15.79 8.41
N TYR A 93 10.70 -14.55 7.95
CA TYR A 93 10.81 -13.38 8.83
C TYR A 93 9.47 -12.93 9.42
N ARG A 94 8.39 -13.72 9.24
CA ARG A 94 7.04 -13.52 9.83
C ARG A 94 6.35 -12.24 9.40
N LYS A 95 6.67 -11.72 8.22
CA LYS A 95 6.10 -10.48 7.66
C LYS A 95 4.58 -10.51 7.57
N SER A 96 4.00 -11.53 6.89
CA SER A 96 2.55 -11.66 6.73
C SER A 96 1.83 -11.89 8.06
N THR A 97 2.47 -12.58 9.02
CA THR A 97 1.96 -12.73 10.38
C THR A 97 1.87 -11.38 11.08
N PHE A 98 2.90 -10.54 10.98
CA PHE A 98 2.87 -9.19 11.54
C PHE A 98 1.77 -8.33 10.93
N CYS A 99 1.59 -8.38 9.60
CA CYS A 99 0.52 -7.65 8.93
C CYS A 99 -0.86 -8.00 9.52
N ARG A 100 -1.08 -9.27 9.81
CA ARG A 100 -2.33 -9.75 10.42
C ARG A 100 -2.48 -9.27 11.87
N LEU A 101 -1.39 -9.20 12.65
CA LEU A 101 -1.42 -8.76 14.05
C LEU A 101 -1.73 -7.27 14.24
N ILE A 102 -1.77 -6.47 13.19
CA ILE A 102 -2.19 -5.08 13.29
C ILE A 102 -3.65 -4.97 13.73
N LEU A 103 -4.52 -5.87 13.25
CA LEU A 103 -5.91 -5.90 13.67
C LEU A 103 -6.11 -6.68 14.98
N PRO A 104 -6.95 -6.17 15.88
CA PRO A 104 -7.32 -6.91 17.10
C PRO A 104 -8.12 -8.16 16.74
N PRO A 105 -8.15 -9.19 17.61
CA PRO A 105 -8.85 -10.45 17.37
C PRO A 105 -10.31 -10.28 16.96
N CYS A 106 -11.04 -9.34 17.58
CA CYS A 106 -12.45 -9.07 17.27
C CYS A 106 -12.68 -8.50 15.87
N LEU A 107 -11.67 -7.92 15.23
CA LEU A 107 -11.74 -7.33 13.88
C LEU A 107 -11.04 -8.17 12.81
N GLN A 108 -10.53 -9.36 13.14
CA GLN A 108 -9.80 -10.24 12.20
C GLN A 108 -10.63 -10.68 10.98
N ALA A 109 -11.95 -10.71 11.09
CA ALA A 109 -12.86 -11.01 9.98
C ALA A 109 -12.79 -9.93 8.85
N TYR A 110 -12.23 -8.77 9.16
CA TYR A 110 -12.06 -7.65 8.22
C TYR A 110 -10.61 -7.50 7.71
N TYR A 111 -9.78 -8.50 7.93
CA TYR A 111 -8.47 -8.65 7.29
C TYR A 111 -8.58 -9.53 6.04
N THR A 112 -7.80 -9.21 5.01
CA THR A 112 -7.57 -10.10 3.88
C THR A 112 -6.15 -9.97 3.36
N ASP A 113 -5.58 -11.07 2.90
CA ASP A 113 -4.32 -11.17 2.16
C ASP A 113 -4.53 -11.71 0.73
N SER A 114 -5.79 -11.81 0.33
CA SER A 114 -6.19 -12.35 -0.97
C SER A 114 -6.97 -11.31 -1.75
N ILE A 115 -6.26 -10.44 -2.48
CA ILE A 115 -6.86 -9.44 -3.38
C ILE A 115 -6.40 -9.69 -4.81
N ASP A 116 -7.37 -9.77 -5.74
CA ASP A 116 -7.09 -9.89 -7.18
C ASP A 116 -7.30 -8.55 -7.87
N PHE A 117 -6.21 -7.87 -8.19
CA PHE A 117 -6.23 -6.58 -8.89
C PHE A 117 -6.62 -6.69 -10.37
N SER A 118 -6.72 -7.89 -10.94
CA SER A 118 -7.26 -8.10 -12.29
C SER A 118 -8.77 -7.88 -12.34
N ARG A 119 -9.46 -8.15 -11.21
CA ARG A 119 -10.90 -7.98 -11.02
C ARG A 119 -11.21 -6.61 -10.39
N LYS A 120 -11.05 -5.55 -11.17
CA LYS A 120 -11.12 -4.16 -10.70
C LYS A 120 -12.33 -3.87 -9.81
N ARG A 121 -13.52 -4.34 -10.20
CA ARG A 121 -14.77 -4.09 -9.46
C ARG A 121 -14.76 -4.78 -8.09
N ASP A 122 -14.31 -6.01 -8.02
CA ASP A 122 -14.24 -6.76 -6.76
C ASP A 122 -13.20 -6.13 -5.83
N ALA A 123 -12.03 -5.73 -6.37
CA ALA A 123 -11.01 -5.01 -5.62
C ALA A 123 -11.51 -3.66 -5.06
N GLU A 124 -12.35 -2.94 -5.81
CA GLU A 124 -13.00 -1.72 -5.31
C GLU A 124 -13.98 -2.01 -4.16
N LEU A 125 -14.78 -3.07 -4.25
CA LEU A 125 -15.70 -3.49 -3.18
C LEU A 125 -14.94 -3.88 -1.90
N TYR A 126 -13.71 -4.40 -2.03
CA TYR A 126 -12.86 -4.74 -0.88
C TYR A 126 -12.51 -3.51 -0.05
N LEU A 127 -12.41 -2.32 -0.65
CA LEU A 127 -12.14 -1.08 0.08
C LEU A 127 -13.25 -0.72 1.09
N ASN A 128 -14.49 -1.12 0.83
CA ASN A 128 -15.60 -0.92 1.74
C ASN A 128 -15.75 -2.08 2.75
N ARG A 129 -15.34 -3.29 2.37
CA ARG A 129 -15.57 -4.50 3.16
C ARG A 129 -14.49 -4.76 4.22
N PHE A 130 -13.23 -4.51 3.87
CA PHE A 130 -12.08 -4.84 4.72
C PHE A 130 -11.54 -3.59 5.40
N LEU A 131 -10.89 -3.77 6.55
CA LEU A 131 -10.19 -2.73 7.31
C LEU A 131 -8.72 -2.67 6.95
N LEU A 132 -8.13 -3.84 6.72
CA LEU A 132 -6.73 -3.97 6.32
C LEU A 132 -6.58 -5.01 5.22
N ILE A 133 -5.96 -4.62 4.14
CA ILE A 133 -5.65 -5.46 2.99
C ILE A 133 -4.14 -5.64 2.95
N ASN A 134 -3.67 -6.88 3.12
CA ASN A 134 -2.27 -7.22 2.91
C ASN A 134 -2.04 -7.60 1.44
N MET A 135 -1.18 -6.87 0.78
CA MET A 135 -0.68 -7.20 -0.56
C MET A 135 0.48 -8.17 -0.40
N ASP A 136 0.15 -9.44 -0.13
CA ASP A 136 1.16 -10.47 0.02
C ASP A 136 1.86 -10.71 -1.33
N GLU A 137 3.16 -11.00 -1.31
CA GLU A 137 3.98 -11.14 -2.52
C GLU A 137 3.85 -9.94 -3.49
N PHE A 138 4.00 -8.72 -2.98
CA PHE A 138 3.86 -7.48 -3.73
C PHE A 138 4.71 -7.46 -5.02
N ASP A 139 5.87 -8.09 -5.01
CA ASP A 139 6.76 -8.24 -6.16
C ASP A 139 6.13 -8.99 -7.35
N GLN A 140 5.08 -9.77 -7.12
CA GLN A 140 4.35 -10.47 -8.17
C GLN A 140 3.24 -9.63 -8.83
N ILE A 141 2.94 -8.45 -8.28
CA ILE A 141 1.96 -7.54 -8.85
C ILE A 141 2.51 -6.94 -10.14
N GLY A 142 1.97 -7.35 -11.27
CA GLY A 142 2.41 -6.88 -12.60
C GLY A 142 2.23 -5.38 -12.82
N VAL A 143 2.98 -4.79 -13.74
CA VAL A 143 2.99 -3.34 -14.03
C VAL A 143 1.59 -2.76 -14.27
N ASN A 144 0.73 -3.46 -15.01
CA ASN A 144 -0.65 -3.02 -15.26
C ASN A 144 -1.51 -3.02 -13.98
N GLN A 145 -1.28 -3.99 -13.10
CA GLN A 145 -1.97 -4.09 -11.82
C GLN A 145 -1.46 -3.03 -10.83
N GLN A 146 -0.16 -2.72 -10.82
CA GLN A 146 0.40 -1.62 -10.03
C GLN A 146 -0.21 -0.27 -10.41
N SER A 147 -0.47 -0.02 -11.70
CA SER A 147 -1.15 1.20 -12.14
C SER A 147 -2.56 1.29 -11.56
N PHE A 148 -3.31 0.19 -11.57
CA PHE A 148 -4.64 0.14 -10.95
C PHE A 148 -4.56 0.25 -9.42
N LEU A 149 -3.60 -0.41 -8.77
CA LEU A 149 -3.36 -0.28 -7.33
C LEU A 149 -3.14 1.18 -6.92
N LYS A 150 -2.29 1.92 -7.64
CA LYS A 150 -2.07 3.35 -7.40
C LYS A 150 -3.36 4.17 -7.49
N HIS A 151 -4.23 3.82 -8.43
CA HIS A 151 -5.54 4.46 -8.55
C HIS A 151 -6.45 4.17 -7.35
N ILE A 152 -6.56 2.92 -6.90
CA ILE A 152 -7.42 2.58 -5.77
C ILE A 152 -6.87 3.06 -4.42
N LEU A 153 -5.54 3.17 -4.27
CA LEU A 153 -4.92 3.74 -3.07
C LEU A 153 -5.39 5.19 -2.81
N GLN A 154 -5.65 5.95 -3.87
CA GLN A 154 -6.05 7.36 -3.78
C GLN A 154 -7.56 7.58 -3.67
N LYS A 155 -8.38 6.54 -3.80
CA LYS A 155 -9.84 6.69 -3.71
C LYS A 155 -10.29 6.91 -2.27
N PRO A 156 -10.88 8.06 -1.91
CA PRO A 156 -11.45 8.26 -0.58
C PRO A 156 -12.82 7.59 -0.42
N VAL A 157 -13.53 7.39 -1.55
CA VAL A 157 -14.89 6.84 -1.63
C VAL A 157 -14.94 5.85 -2.79
N VAL A 158 -15.73 4.80 -2.65
CA VAL A 158 -15.93 3.77 -3.67
C VAL A 158 -17.27 3.96 -4.36
N ASN A 159 -17.25 4.43 -5.60
CA ASN A 159 -18.45 4.54 -6.43
C ASN A 159 -18.56 3.29 -7.30
N THR A 160 -19.36 2.32 -6.87
CA THR A 160 -19.49 1.04 -7.56
C THR A 160 -20.91 0.47 -7.45
N ARG A 161 -21.24 -0.47 -8.33
CA ARG A 161 -22.51 -1.17 -8.28
C ARG A 161 -22.29 -2.55 -7.63
N ARG A 162 -22.95 -2.80 -6.51
CA ARG A 162 -22.90 -4.12 -5.86
C ARG A 162 -23.43 -5.22 -6.81
N PRO A 163 -23.02 -6.47 -6.63
CA PRO A 163 -23.63 -7.58 -7.34
C PRO A 163 -25.16 -7.55 -7.16
N ASN A 164 -25.90 -7.72 -8.26
CA ASN A 164 -27.36 -7.71 -8.29
C ASN A 164 -28.05 -6.38 -7.91
N ALA A 165 -27.29 -5.29 -7.68
CA ALA A 165 -27.89 -3.97 -7.48
C ALA A 165 -28.24 -3.32 -8.82
N SER A 166 -29.27 -2.47 -8.84
CA SER A 166 -29.73 -1.73 -10.03
C SER A 166 -28.97 -0.43 -10.25
N ALA A 167 -28.46 0.20 -9.18
CA ALA A 167 -27.83 1.51 -9.20
C ALA A 167 -26.37 1.48 -8.72
N VAL A 168 -25.61 2.50 -9.08
CA VAL A 168 -24.29 2.78 -8.51
C VAL A 168 -24.49 3.40 -7.13
N GLU A 169 -23.76 2.91 -6.15
CA GLU A 169 -23.76 3.40 -4.79
C GLU A 169 -22.40 4.05 -4.47
N SER A 170 -22.45 5.09 -3.65
CA SER A 170 -21.25 5.69 -3.05
C SER A 170 -21.00 5.02 -1.70
N LEU A 171 -19.98 4.17 -1.65
CA LEU A 171 -19.63 3.39 -0.47
C LEU A 171 -18.44 4.03 0.23
N ARG A 172 -18.50 4.07 1.56
CA ARG A 172 -17.37 4.51 2.38
C ARG A 172 -16.19 3.55 2.22
N ARG A 173 -14.99 4.10 2.14
CA ARG A 173 -13.76 3.32 2.23
C ARG A 173 -13.35 3.16 3.69
N TYR A 174 -13.04 1.93 4.08
CA TYR A 174 -12.43 1.59 5.37
C TYR A 174 -11.00 1.09 5.20
N ALA A 175 -10.70 0.44 4.08
CA ALA A 175 -9.45 -0.27 3.89
C ALA A 175 -8.24 0.63 3.83
N SER A 176 -7.23 0.29 4.63
CA SER A 176 -5.85 0.65 4.44
C SER A 176 -5.06 -0.55 3.90
N PHE A 177 -3.90 -0.28 3.33
CA PHE A 177 -3.07 -1.31 2.74
C PHE A 177 -1.74 -1.44 3.48
N ILE A 178 -1.25 -2.66 3.51
CA ILE A 178 0.11 -3.04 3.89
C ILE A 178 0.57 -4.12 2.92
N GLY A 179 1.85 -4.37 2.76
CA GLY A 179 2.30 -5.42 1.87
C GLY A 179 3.55 -6.12 2.35
N THR A 180 3.84 -7.26 1.72
CA THR A 180 5.07 -8.01 1.94
C THR A 180 5.73 -8.35 0.62
N SER A 181 7.06 -8.44 0.61
CA SER A 181 7.84 -8.90 -0.53
C SER A 181 9.04 -9.74 -0.08
N ASN A 182 9.45 -10.68 -0.92
CA ASN A 182 10.67 -11.42 -0.73
C ASN A 182 11.85 -10.86 -1.56
N HIS A 183 11.55 -9.97 -2.49
CA HIS A 183 12.50 -9.35 -3.40
C HIS A 183 12.54 -7.83 -3.20
N LYS A 184 13.72 -7.22 -3.39
CA LYS A 184 13.90 -5.77 -3.28
C LYS A 184 13.41 -5.04 -4.53
N ASP A 185 13.57 -5.60 -5.71
CA ASP A 185 13.22 -4.99 -6.99
C ASP A 185 11.71 -5.03 -7.24
N LEU A 186 10.95 -4.20 -6.56
CA LEU A 186 9.49 -4.27 -6.56
C LEU A 186 8.78 -3.02 -7.11
N LEU A 187 9.42 -1.84 -7.07
CA LEU A 187 8.82 -0.61 -7.54
C LEU A 187 9.16 -0.36 -9.02
N THR A 188 8.17 -0.54 -9.90
CA THR A 188 8.35 -0.42 -11.36
C THR A 188 8.22 1.01 -11.88
N ASP A 189 7.72 1.94 -11.07
CA ASP A 189 7.45 3.31 -11.45
C ASP A 189 7.88 4.27 -10.34
N THR A 190 8.97 4.99 -10.60
CA THR A 190 9.56 5.98 -9.70
C THR A 190 8.61 7.12 -9.35
N SER A 191 7.71 7.51 -10.28
CA SER A 191 6.74 8.59 -10.06
C SER A 191 5.67 8.26 -9.00
N GLY A 192 5.52 7.00 -8.66
CA GLY A 192 4.54 6.50 -7.69
C GLY A 192 5.13 6.02 -6.38
N SER A 193 6.46 6.06 -6.22
CA SER A 193 7.17 5.50 -5.06
C SER A 193 6.75 6.15 -3.74
N ARG A 194 6.38 7.42 -3.71
CA ARG A 194 5.87 8.13 -2.53
C ARG A 194 4.61 7.51 -1.87
N ARG A 195 3.96 6.54 -2.53
CA ARG A 195 2.81 5.81 -1.98
C ARG A 195 3.21 4.58 -1.17
N PHE A 196 4.48 4.27 -1.16
CA PHE A 196 4.97 3.09 -0.46
C PHE A 196 6.03 3.48 0.55
N ILE A 197 5.98 2.85 1.72
CA ILE A 197 7.04 2.92 2.73
C ILE A 197 7.78 1.59 2.62
N GLY A 198 8.84 1.56 1.79
CA GLY A 198 9.71 0.40 1.68
C GLY A 198 10.51 0.22 2.98
N VAL A 199 10.49 -0.98 3.52
CA VAL A 199 11.18 -1.32 4.77
C VAL A 199 11.90 -2.64 4.61
N GLU A 200 13.22 -2.61 4.57
CA GLU A 200 14.03 -3.82 4.61
C GLU A 200 14.02 -4.40 6.02
N VAL A 201 13.45 -5.58 6.16
CA VAL A 201 13.39 -6.31 7.41
C VAL A 201 14.70 -7.09 7.59
N THR A 202 15.49 -6.73 8.60
CA THR A 202 16.85 -7.27 8.83
C THR A 202 16.88 -8.50 9.73
N GLY A 203 15.72 -8.88 10.31
CA GLY A 203 15.61 -10.02 11.21
C GLY A 203 14.20 -10.55 11.36
N VAL A 204 14.03 -11.57 12.19
CA VAL A 204 12.71 -12.16 12.47
C VAL A 204 11.87 -11.17 13.27
N ILE A 205 10.69 -10.83 12.76
CA ILE A 205 9.75 -9.92 13.43
C ILE A 205 9.20 -10.57 14.71
N ASP A 206 9.12 -9.79 15.78
CA ASP A 206 8.53 -10.24 17.04
C ASP A 206 7.00 -10.26 16.95
N VAL A 207 6.47 -11.44 16.70
CA VAL A 207 5.01 -11.69 16.64
C VAL A 207 4.50 -12.44 17.87
N VAL A 208 5.35 -12.68 18.85
CA VAL A 208 5.04 -13.51 20.04
C VAL A 208 4.66 -12.63 21.23
N ARG A 209 5.36 -11.51 21.43
CA ARG A 209 5.05 -10.57 22.51
C ARG A 209 3.59 -10.13 22.43
N PRO A 210 2.79 -10.21 23.49
CA PRO A 210 1.41 -9.76 23.50
C PRO A 210 1.27 -8.30 23.04
N ILE A 211 0.17 -7.99 22.39
CA ILE A 211 -0.21 -6.62 22.01
C ILE A 211 -1.40 -6.23 22.89
N ASP A 212 -1.25 -5.12 23.59
CA ASP A 212 -2.37 -4.48 24.25
C ASP A 212 -3.16 -3.66 23.22
N TYR A 213 -4.11 -4.30 22.56
CA TYR A 213 -4.88 -3.68 21.50
C TYR A 213 -5.76 -2.53 22.01
N GLU A 214 -6.29 -2.64 23.22
CA GLU A 214 -7.12 -1.59 23.80
C GLU A 214 -6.28 -0.31 23.98
N GLN A 215 -5.07 -0.41 24.52
CA GLN A 215 -4.19 0.75 24.70
C GLN A 215 -3.59 1.25 23.38
N LEU A 216 -3.26 0.35 22.45
CA LEU A 216 -2.77 0.71 21.11
C LEU A 216 -3.78 1.61 20.38
N TYR A 217 -5.05 1.21 20.35
CA TYR A 217 -6.09 1.98 19.67
C TYR A 217 -6.58 3.17 20.50
N ALA A 218 -6.56 3.09 21.83
CA ALA A 218 -6.81 4.24 22.72
C ALA A 218 -5.79 5.36 22.50
N GLN A 219 -4.51 5.01 22.29
CA GLN A 219 -3.48 5.99 21.91
C GLN A 219 -3.80 6.66 20.58
N ALA A 220 -4.14 5.89 19.54
CA ALA A 220 -4.48 6.43 18.22
C ALA A 220 -5.70 7.34 18.29
N MET A 221 -6.75 6.93 19.02
CA MET A 221 -7.94 7.74 19.23
C MET A 221 -7.63 9.04 19.96
N THR A 222 -6.81 8.98 21.00
CA THR A 222 -6.38 10.17 21.76
C THR A 222 -5.59 11.13 20.87
N ALA A 223 -4.69 10.62 20.02
CA ALA A 223 -3.92 11.43 19.08
C ALA A 223 -4.84 12.15 18.07
N LEU A 224 -5.82 11.42 17.50
CA LEU A 224 -6.79 11.98 16.57
C LEU A 224 -7.72 13.02 17.24
N TYR A 225 -8.14 12.81 18.48
CA TYR A 225 -8.92 13.79 19.24
C TYR A 225 -8.12 15.08 19.55
N LYS A 226 -6.80 14.96 19.70
CA LYS A 226 -5.89 16.11 19.84
C LYS A 226 -5.52 16.76 18.51
N ASN A 227 -6.16 16.36 17.41
CA ASN A 227 -5.89 16.81 16.04
C ASN A 227 -4.44 16.57 15.61
N GLU A 228 -3.80 15.49 16.06
CA GLU A 228 -2.52 15.08 15.54
C GLU A 228 -2.67 14.77 14.05
N ARG A 229 -1.73 15.28 13.23
CA ARG A 229 -1.73 15.07 11.78
C ARG A 229 -1.60 13.57 11.47
N TYR A 230 -2.46 13.05 10.63
CA TYR A 230 -2.47 11.63 10.20
C TYR A 230 -2.18 11.44 8.70
N TRP A 231 -2.04 12.52 7.93
CA TRP A 231 -1.64 12.49 6.53
C TRP A 231 -0.15 12.77 6.39
N PHE A 232 0.46 12.29 5.31
CA PHE A 232 1.85 12.56 4.98
C PHE A 232 1.98 13.95 4.35
N ASP A 233 3.02 14.70 4.71
CA ASP A 233 3.37 15.97 4.08
C ASP A 233 4.48 15.78 3.03
N GLU A 234 4.86 16.89 2.39
CA GLU A 234 5.87 16.89 1.33
C GLU A 234 7.25 16.43 1.83
N GLU A 235 7.61 16.73 3.08
CA GLU A 235 8.87 16.30 3.67
C GLU A 235 8.89 14.77 3.90
N GLU A 236 7.82 14.23 4.48
CA GLU A 236 7.67 12.78 4.66
C GLU A 236 7.57 12.04 3.32
N GLU A 237 6.91 12.62 2.30
CA GLU A 237 6.88 12.07 0.94
C GLU A 237 8.27 12.08 0.29
N ALA A 238 9.09 13.10 0.53
CA ALA A 238 10.46 13.16 0.04
C ALA A 238 11.34 12.09 0.70
N ILE A 239 11.25 11.92 2.02
CA ILE A 239 11.94 10.87 2.77
C ILE A 239 11.58 9.48 2.24
N MET A 240 10.29 9.22 2.01
CA MET A 240 9.84 7.94 1.44
C MET A 240 10.39 7.72 0.03
N THR A 241 10.39 8.75 -0.81
CA THR A 241 10.88 8.67 -2.18
C THR A 241 12.37 8.38 -2.21
N GLU A 242 13.15 9.01 -1.34
CA GLU A 242 14.60 8.76 -1.22
C GLU A 242 14.87 7.32 -0.72
N SER A 243 14.22 6.90 0.36
CA SER A 243 14.36 5.54 0.89
C SER A 243 13.94 4.47 -0.11
N ASN A 244 12.98 4.76 -0.98
CA ASN A 244 12.47 3.78 -1.95
C ASN A 244 13.39 3.59 -3.16
N GLN A 245 14.41 4.42 -3.36
CA GLN A 245 15.33 4.28 -4.51
C GLN A 245 16.03 2.91 -4.52
N GLU A 246 16.31 2.33 -3.37
CA GLU A 246 16.92 1.01 -3.26
C GLU A 246 15.98 -0.15 -3.64
N PHE A 247 14.66 0.11 -3.67
CA PHE A 247 13.63 -0.88 -4.03
C PHE A 247 13.07 -0.68 -5.44
N GLU A 248 13.61 0.29 -6.18
CA GLU A 248 13.21 0.51 -7.57
C GLU A 248 13.81 -0.56 -8.48
N GLN A 249 12.97 -1.13 -9.32
CA GLN A 249 13.45 -2.03 -10.38
C GLN A 249 14.34 -1.25 -11.33
N SER A 250 15.61 -1.65 -11.43
CA SER A 250 16.46 -1.20 -12.53
C SER A 250 15.95 -1.84 -13.84
N PRO A 251 15.41 -1.07 -14.75
CA PRO A 251 14.88 -1.62 -15.99
C PRO A 251 15.95 -2.42 -16.72
N ALA A 252 15.57 -3.52 -17.35
CA ALA A 252 16.52 -4.35 -18.12
C ALA A 252 17.36 -3.54 -19.10
N ILE A 253 16.79 -2.47 -19.67
CA ILE A 253 17.47 -1.57 -20.59
C ILE A 253 18.56 -0.71 -19.89
N GLU A 254 18.35 -0.33 -18.62
CA GLU A 254 19.34 0.40 -17.81
C GLU A 254 20.51 -0.52 -17.44
N GLN A 255 20.20 -1.73 -16.97
CA GLN A 255 21.22 -2.74 -16.68
C GLN A 255 22.06 -3.08 -17.91
N LEU A 256 21.41 -3.29 -19.05
CA LEU A 256 22.11 -3.56 -20.32
C LEU A 256 22.94 -2.37 -20.79
N PHE A 257 22.45 -1.13 -20.60
CA PHE A 257 23.24 0.05 -20.87
C PHE A 257 24.51 0.05 -20.02
N GLN A 258 24.41 -0.16 -18.72
CA GLN A 258 25.58 -0.18 -17.81
C GLN A 258 26.55 -1.34 -18.11
N VAL A 259 26.07 -2.47 -18.64
CA VAL A 259 26.91 -3.61 -19.03
C VAL A 259 27.70 -3.30 -20.33
N TYR A 260 27.06 -2.68 -21.33
CA TYR A 260 27.67 -2.48 -22.65
C TYR A 260 28.22 -1.08 -22.88
N TYR A 261 27.79 -0.09 -22.07
CA TYR A 261 28.10 1.31 -22.25
C TYR A 261 28.38 2.01 -20.93
N ARG A 262 29.04 3.14 -21.00
CA ARG A 262 29.19 4.09 -19.90
C ARG A 262 29.19 5.51 -20.44
N ALA A 263 28.82 6.48 -19.63
CA ALA A 263 28.96 7.89 -19.99
C ALA A 263 30.44 8.24 -20.27
N ALA A 264 30.70 8.95 -21.35
CA ALA A 264 32.03 9.45 -21.64
C ALA A 264 32.42 10.54 -20.63
N ALA A 265 33.69 10.56 -20.24
CA ALA A 265 34.20 11.58 -19.31
C ALA A 265 34.24 12.96 -19.96
N ASP A 266 34.57 13.02 -21.26
CA ASP A 266 34.65 14.22 -22.09
C ASP A 266 34.13 13.96 -23.52
N GLU A 267 34.02 15.01 -24.33
CA GLU A 267 33.45 14.93 -25.67
C GLU A 267 34.37 14.21 -26.68
N GLU A 268 35.67 14.17 -26.42
CA GLU A 268 36.64 13.51 -27.31
C GLU A 268 36.74 12.01 -27.03
N ALA A 269 36.38 11.59 -25.83
CA ALA A 269 36.47 10.20 -25.39
C ALA A 269 35.24 9.35 -25.73
N GLY A 270 34.19 9.93 -26.33
CA GLY A 270 32.92 9.27 -26.56
C GLY A 270 32.39 9.37 -27.99
N GLU A 271 31.37 8.58 -28.27
CA GLU A 271 30.60 8.61 -29.53
C GLU A 271 29.23 9.23 -29.25
N TRP A 272 28.82 10.21 -30.04
CA TRP A 272 27.47 10.76 -29.99
C TRP A 272 26.51 9.83 -30.72
N LEU A 273 25.50 9.36 -30.01
CA LEU A 273 24.48 8.42 -30.50
C LEU A 273 23.08 8.97 -30.28
N LEU A 274 22.21 8.73 -31.25
CA LEU A 274 20.76 8.87 -30.99
C LEU A 274 20.29 7.80 -30.02
N ALA A 275 19.37 8.12 -29.16
CA ALA A 275 18.80 7.15 -28.24
C ALA A 275 18.17 5.92 -28.97
N ALA A 276 17.68 6.14 -30.21
CA ALA A 276 17.17 5.05 -31.04
C ALA A 276 18.29 4.12 -31.52
N ASP A 277 19.42 4.65 -31.95
CA ASP A 277 20.57 3.86 -32.40
C ASP A 277 21.20 3.09 -31.25
N LEU A 278 21.30 3.75 -30.08
CA LEU A 278 21.80 3.12 -28.87
C LEU A 278 20.89 1.94 -28.47
N LEU A 279 19.55 2.11 -28.52
CA LEU A 279 18.60 1.04 -28.27
C LEU A 279 18.78 -0.14 -29.23
N GLN A 280 18.96 0.13 -30.52
CA GLN A 280 19.22 -0.90 -31.52
C GLN A 280 20.53 -1.65 -31.24
N ARG A 281 21.58 -0.95 -30.87
CA ARG A 281 22.90 -1.55 -30.52
C ARG A 281 22.73 -2.46 -29.27
N ILE A 282 22.02 -1.99 -28.24
CA ILE A 282 21.71 -2.78 -27.04
C ILE A 282 20.89 -4.03 -27.41
N GLN A 283 19.87 -3.90 -28.27
CA GLN A 283 19.09 -5.05 -28.77
C GLN A 283 19.97 -6.07 -29.47
N LYS A 284 20.87 -5.62 -30.32
CA LYS A 284 21.79 -6.50 -31.07
C LYS A 284 22.77 -7.22 -30.17
N ALA A 285 23.32 -6.51 -29.17
CA ALA A 285 24.27 -7.05 -28.21
C ALA A 285 23.64 -8.05 -27.23
N SER A 286 22.46 -7.72 -26.67
CA SER A 286 21.76 -8.52 -25.67
C SER A 286 20.89 -9.62 -26.27
N LYS A 287 20.60 -9.57 -27.58
CA LYS A 287 19.58 -10.42 -28.25
C LYS A 287 18.15 -10.26 -27.70
N MET A 288 17.92 -9.26 -26.88
CA MET A 288 16.58 -8.93 -26.35
C MET A 288 15.85 -8.00 -27.30
N LYS A 289 14.53 -8.14 -27.41
CA LYS A 289 13.68 -7.27 -28.23
C LYS A 289 13.07 -6.17 -27.36
N PHE A 290 13.20 -4.93 -27.80
CA PHE A 290 12.60 -3.75 -27.15
C PHE A 290 11.59 -3.09 -28.11
N SER A 291 10.53 -2.51 -27.55
CA SER A 291 9.54 -1.80 -28.37
C SER A 291 10.05 -0.37 -28.72
N PRO A 292 9.60 0.24 -29.83
CA PRO A 292 9.96 1.62 -30.18
C PRO A 292 9.63 2.66 -29.08
N ARG A 293 8.61 2.40 -28.25
CA ARG A 293 8.25 3.27 -27.11
C ARG A 293 9.35 3.35 -26.06
N GLN A 294 10.24 2.40 -26.00
CA GLN A 294 11.35 2.35 -25.05
C GLN A 294 12.50 3.29 -25.40
N VAL A 295 12.52 3.89 -26.58
CA VAL A 295 13.48 4.95 -26.94
C VAL A 295 13.35 6.15 -26.00
N SER A 296 12.14 6.67 -25.80
CA SER A 296 11.88 7.78 -24.88
C SER A 296 12.18 7.41 -23.43
N TYR A 297 11.99 6.15 -23.08
CA TYR A 297 12.31 5.63 -21.75
C TYR A 297 13.83 5.56 -21.54
N LEU A 298 14.57 5.03 -22.52
CA LEU A 298 16.03 5.03 -22.50
C LEU A 298 16.59 6.47 -22.38
N GLY A 299 16.01 7.44 -23.08
CA GLY A 299 16.40 8.84 -22.97
C GLY A 299 16.32 9.39 -21.55
N ARG A 300 15.26 9.04 -20.80
CA ARG A 300 15.10 9.42 -19.37
C ARG A 300 16.13 8.73 -18.48
N ILE A 301 16.41 7.45 -18.72
CA ILE A 301 17.46 6.70 -18.01
C ILE A 301 18.83 7.35 -18.21
N LEU A 302 19.19 7.68 -19.46
CA LEU A 302 20.44 8.33 -19.77
C LEU A 302 20.60 9.68 -19.06
N GLN A 303 19.52 10.46 -18.99
CA GLN A 303 19.49 11.71 -18.24
C GLN A 303 19.70 11.48 -16.72
N LYS A 304 19.03 10.46 -16.13
CA LYS A 304 19.22 10.07 -14.72
C LYS A 304 20.67 9.65 -14.45
N LEU A 305 21.30 8.95 -15.38
CA LEU A 305 22.69 8.50 -15.28
C LEU A 305 23.72 9.61 -15.60
N GLY A 306 23.27 10.85 -15.80
CA GLY A 306 24.15 11.99 -16.05
C GLY A 306 24.79 12.00 -17.44
N VAL A 307 24.27 11.21 -18.41
CA VAL A 307 24.75 11.22 -19.78
C VAL A 307 24.34 12.54 -20.44
N LYS A 308 25.34 13.30 -20.95
CA LYS A 308 25.05 14.56 -21.62
C LYS A 308 24.23 14.35 -22.89
N SER A 309 23.21 15.17 -23.09
CA SER A 309 22.41 15.19 -24.33
C SER A 309 22.71 16.45 -25.11
N TYR A 310 22.84 16.32 -26.43
CA TYR A 310 22.90 17.45 -27.35
C TYR A 310 21.50 17.67 -27.96
N ARG A 311 21.14 18.94 -28.09
CA ARG A 311 19.92 19.33 -28.82
C ARG A 311 20.26 19.81 -30.20
#